data_478fcc3d11bdd37dceb4b0b9bcedd971
#
_entry.id   478fcc3d11bdd37dceb4b0b9bcedd971
#
_cell.length_a   1.000
_cell.length_b   1.000
_cell.length_c   1.000
_cell.angle_alpha   90.00
_cell.angle_beta   90.00
_cell.angle_gamma   90.00
#
_symmetry.space_group_name_H-M   'P 1'
#
loop_
_entity.id
_entity.type
_entity.pdbx_description
1 polymer ?
#
loop_
_entity_poly.entity_id
_entity_poly.type
_entity_poly.pdbx_seq_one_letter_code
_entity_poly.pdbx_strand_id
1 'polypeptide(L)'
;RGRAMTEIWARRAGRYAAMIQAELVHAGLPSDLLWPSLVESGHNLTSRSRAGAVGLWQFIPESARLYGLTVDRWVDERLDPLRSTQAAAEYLGDLYRRFGSWELAMAAYNMGQAGLIRSIRKYNSNDFWRLSRLEAGLPWETALYVPKVLATAIVMKNRRAKDTISGPVLN
;
A
#
# COMPACT_ATOMS: atom_id res chain seq x y z
N ARG A 1 5.24 17.56 15.54
CA ARG A 1 5.38 17.16 14.12
C ARG A 1 4.47 15.99 13.75
N GLY A 2 4.32 14.94 14.57
CA GLY A 2 3.49 13.77 14.26
C GLY A 2 1.99 14.07 14.09
N ARG A 3 1.39 14.91 14.94
CA ARG A 3 -0.05 15.24 14.84
C ARG A 3 -0.41 15.94 13.54
N ALA A 4 0.37 16.93 13.10
CA ALA A 4 0.14 17.67 11.85
C ALA A 4 0.21 16.74 10.64
N MET A 5 1.16 15.80 10.61
CA MET A 5 1.27 14.81 9.56
C MET A 5 0.05 13.88 9.51
N THR A 6 -0.41 13.40 10.67
CA THR A 6 -1.60 12.54 10.78
C THR A 6 -2.86 13.27 10.33
N GLU A 7 -2.98 14.58 10.58
CA GLU A 7 -4.11 15.39 10.09
C GLU A 7 -4.12 15.56 8.59
N ILE A 8 -2.96 15.83 7.98
CA ILE A 8 -2.83 15.90 6.53
C ILE A 8 -3.20 14.55 5.89
N TRP A 9 -2.70 13.45 6.44
CA TRP A 9 -3.01 12.10 5.95
C TRP A 9 -4.50 11.76 6.11
N ALA A 10 -5.13 12.10 7.25
CA ALA A 10 -6.56 11.88 7.46
C ALA A 10 -7.42 12.64 6.44
N ARG A 11 -7.08 13.90 6.16
CA ARG A 11 -7.79 14.73 5.17
C ARG A 11 -7.63 14.17 3.74
N ARG A 12 -6.43 13.74 3.36
CA ARG A 12 -6.17 13.12 2.06
C ARG A 12 -6.79 11.73 1.94
N ALA A 13 -6.74 10.92 3.02
CA ALA A 13 -7.39 9.62 3.07
C ALA A 13 -8.89 9.75 2.82
N GLY A 14 -9.56 10.75 3.38
CA GLY A 14 -10.98 11.01 3.16
C GLY A 14 -11.38 11.18 1.69
N ARG A 15 -10.47 11.71 0.86
CA ARG A 15 -10.75 11.96 -0.56
C ARG A 15 -10.83 10.67 -1.40
N TYR A 16 -9.96 9.71 -1.16
CA TYR A 16 -9.81 8.52 -2.01
C TYR A 16 -10.22 7.23 -1.31
N ALA A 17 -10.35 7.21 0.02
CA ALA A 17 -10.57 5.99 0.79
C ALA A 17 -11.81 5.22 0.36
N ALA A 18 -12.95 5.89 0.15
CA ALA A 18 -14.19 5.22 -0.24
C ALA A 18 -14.06 4.54 -1.61
N MET A 19 -13.47 5.24 -2.59
CA MET A 19 -13.22 4.69 -3.92
C MET A 19 -12.24 3.51 -3.86
N ILE A 20 -11.11 3.66 -3.17
CA ILE A 20 -10.12 2.59 -3.02
C ILE A 20 -10.75 1.36 -2.36
N GLN A 21 -11.52 1.54 -1.28
CA GLN A 21 -12.19 0.44 -0.58
C GLN A 21 -13.20 -0.26 -1.48
N ALA A 22 -13.98 0.49 -2.27
CA ALA A 22 -14.94 -0.08 -3.21
C ALA A 22 -14.26 -0.95 -4.28
N GLU A 23 -13.16 -0.47 -4.87
CA GLU A 23 -12.40 -1.23 -5.88
C GLU A 23 -11.74 -2.49 -5.28
N LEU A 24 -11.19 -2.40 -4.08
CA LEU A 24 -10.62 -3.56 -3.39
C LEU A 24 -11.70 -4.63 -3.11
N VAL A 25 -12.86 -4.22 -2.59
CA VAL A 25 -13.99 -5.13 -2.34
C VAL A 25 -14.52 -5.73 -3.64
N HIS A 26 -14.64 -4.93 -4.71
CA HIS A 26 -15.03 -5.40 -6.04
C HIS A 26 -14.07 -6.49 -6.57
N ALA A 27 -12.77 -6.33 -6.31
CA ALA A 27 -11.74 -7.32 -6.64
C ALA A 27 -11.70 -8.52 -5.68
N GLY A 28 -12.59 -8.63 -4.70
CA GLY A 28 -12.62 -9.70 -3.69
C GLY A 28 -11.50 -9.61 -2.64
N LEU A 29 -10.94 -8.42 -2.44
CA LEU A 29 -9.84 -8.19 -1.52
C LEU A 29 -10.29 -7.48 -0.24
N PRO A 30 -9.56 -7.64 0.89
CA PRO A 30 -9.83 -6.88 2.09
C PRO A 30 -9.75 -5.37 1.86
N SER A 31 -10.77 -4.62 2.30
CA SER A 31 -10.80 -3.16 2.20
C SER A 31 -9.66 -2.46 2.96
N ASP A 32 -9.06 -3.13 3.93
CA ASP A 32 -7.90 -2.65 4.69
C ASP A 32 -6.61 -2.53 3.87
N LEU A 33 -6.57 -3.12 2.67
CA LEU A 33 -5.45 -2.93 1.74
C LEU A 33 -5.39 -1.51 1.15
N LEU A 34 -6.27 -0.61 1.57
CA LEU A 34 -6.11 0.82 1.30
C LEU A 34 -4.90 1.43 2.02
N TRP A 35 -4.47 0.87 3.17
CA TRP A 35 -3.40 1.44 3.99
C TRP A 35 -2.02 1.42 3.33
N PRO A 36 -1.63 0.40 2.54
CA PRO A 36 -0.45 0.48 1.68
C PRO A 36 -0.39 1.77 0.85
N SER A 37 -1.45 2.16 0.14
CA SER A 37 -1.42 3.39 -0.69
C SER A 37 -1.23 4.66 0.13
N LEU A 38 -1.76 4.70 1.36
CA LEU A 38 -1.52 5.83 2.27
C LEU A 38 -0.06 5.88 2.72
N VAL A 39 0.57 4.73 2.97
CA VAL A 39 1.99 4.64 3.33
C VAL A 39 2.89 5.01 2.15
N GLU A 40 2.52 4.61 0.92
CA GLU A 40 3.29 4.86 -0.30
C GLU A 40 3.34 6.36 -0.66
N SER A 41 2.21 7.03 -0.64
CA SER A 41 2.10 8.38 -1.19
C SER A 41 1.51 9.42 -0.23
N GLY A 42 1.01 9.00 0.94
CA GLY A 42 0.16 9.84 1.79
C GLY A 42 -1.12 10.26 1.06
N HIS A 43 -1.65 9.43 0.15
CA HIS A 43 -2.74 9.71 -0.78
C HIS A 43 -2.50 11.01 -1.59
N ASN A 44 -1.25 11.29 -1.95
CA ASN A 44 -0.90 12.36 -2.87
C ASN A 44 -0.83 11.79 -4.30
N LEU A 45 -1.80 12.15 -5.14
CA LEU A 45 -1.91 11.66 -6.51
C LEU A 45 -0.70 12.00 -7.38
N THR A 46 -0.05 13.14 -7.12
CA THR A 46 1.11 13.59 -7.89
C THR A 46 2.45 13.21 -7.26
N SER A 47 2.44 12.31 -6.27
CA SER A 47 3.67 11.84 -5.61
C SER A 47 4.59 11.17 -6.62
N ARG A 48 5.89 11.52 -6.55
CA ARG A 48 6.94 10.93 -7.38
C ARG A 48 8.14 10.57 -6.52
N SER A 49 8.69 9.37 -6.72
CA SER A 49 9.92 8.94 -6.06
C SER A 49 11.13 9.15 -6.97
N ARG A 50 12.32 9.11 -6.38
CA ARG A 50 13.60 9.14 -7.15
C ARG A 50 13.76 7.92 -8.06
N ALA A 51 13.14 6.80 -7.71
CA ALA A 51 13.15 5.57 -8.51
C ALA A 51 12.09 5.56 -9.63
N GLY A 52 11.40 6.68 -9.88
CA GLY A 52 10.41 6.81 -10.94
C GLY A 52 9.03 6.24 -10.59
N ALA A 53 8.77 5.90 -9.32
CA ALA A 53 7.44 5.52 -8.86
C ALA A 53 6.50 6.74 -8.81
N VAL A 54 5.24 6.58 -9.17
CA VAL A 54 4.26 7.66 -9.34
C VAL A 54 2.88 7.29 -8.78
N GLY A 55 2.18 8.30 -8.25
CA GLY A 55 0.76 8.25 -7.93
C GLY A 55 0.45 7.66 -6.56
N LEU A 56 -0.83 7.35 -6.33
CA LEU A 56 -1.35 6.84 -5.06
C LEU A 56 -0.64 5.54 -4.61
N TRP A 57 -0.35 4.67 -5.57
CA TRP A 57 0.17 3.32 -5.36
C TRP A 57 1.66 3.19 -5.64
N GLN A 58 2.32 4.29 -6.02
CA GLN A 58 3.75 4.34 -6.32
C GLN A 58 4.21 3.25 -7.30
N PHE A 59 3.45 3.06 -8.38
CA PHE A 59 3.87 2.17 -9.45
C PHE A 59 5.11 2.70 -10.17
N ILE A 60 6.10 1.83 -10.39
CA ILE A 60 7.14 2.06 -11.40
C ILE A 60 6.60 1.74 -12.80
N PRO A 61 7.15 2.30 -13.88
CA PRO A 61 6.60 2.13 -15.24
C PRO A 61 6.42 0.67 -15.66
N GLU A 62 7.37 -0.19 -15.34
CA GLU A 62 7.36 -1.60 -15.73
C GLU A 62 6.19 -2.34 -15.06
N SER A 63 6.03 -2.17 -13.74
CA SER A 63 4.92 -2.78 -13.00
C SER A 63 3.58 -2.21 -13.44
N ALA A 64 3.50 -0.90 -13.71
CA ALA A 64 2.28 -0.25 -14.20
C ALA A 64 1.79 -0.87 -15.51
N ARG A 65 2.68 -1.02 -16.49
CA ARG A 65 2.35 -1.63 -17.79
C ARG A 65 1.95 -3.08 -17.67
N LEU A 66 2.59 -3.84 -16.76
CA LEU A 66 2.26 -5.24 -16.52
C LEU A 66 0.80 -5.41 -16.05
N TYR A 67 0.28 -4.44 -15.31
CA TYR A 67 -1.10 -4.41 -14.81
C TYR A 67 -2.00 -3.46 -15.62
N GLY A 68 -1.71 -3.29 -16.92
CA GLY A 68 -2.61 -2.67 -17.89
C GLY A 68 -2.69 -1.14 -17.83
N LEU A 69 -1.76 -0.47 -17.14
CA LEU A 69 -1.70 0.98 -17.14
C LEU A 69 -0.87 1.51 -18.31
N THR A 70 -1.39 2.49 -19.02
CA THR A 70 -0.66 3.22 -20.05
C THR A 70 0.34 4.17 -19.37
N VAL A 71 1.62 4.01 -19.72
CA VAL A 71 2.69 4.91 -19.26
C VAL A 71 3.60 5.20 -20.45
N ASP A 72 3.38 6.35 -21.07
CA ASP A 72 4.17 6.85 -22.19
C ASP A 72 4.44 8.36 -22.02
N ARG A 73 4.90 9.02 -23.10
CA ARG A 73 5.21 10.46 -23.07
C ARG A 73 3.97 11.36 -23.01
N TRP A 74 2.79 10.83 -23.35
CA TRP A 74 1.55 11.59 -23.45
C TRP A 74 0.57 11.27 -22.32
N VAL A 75 0.58 10.01 -21.85
CA VAL A 75 -0.37 9.48 -20.89
C VAL A 75 0.39 8.78 -19.76
N ASP A 76 0.03 9.07 -18.53
CA ASP A 76 0.51 8.39 -17.33
C ASP A 76 -0.67 8.02 -16.45
N GLU A 77 -1.28 6.84 -16.70
CA GLU A 77 -2.44 6.35 -15.95
C GLU A 77 -2.14 6.00 -14.48
N ARG A 78 -0.86 6.04 -14.06
CA ARG A 78 -0.51 5.95 -12.63
C ARG A 78 -1.02 7.14 -11.83
N LEU A 79 -1.31 8.26 -12.52
CA LEU A 79 -1.92 9.47 -11.96
C LEU A 79 -3.45 9.41 -11.94
N ASP A 80 -4.07 8.43 -12.59
CA ASP A 80 -5.51 8.18 -12.49
C ASP A 80 -5.82 7.39 -11.21
N PRO A 81 -6.60 7.93 -10.28
CA PRO A 81 -6.84 7.27 -9.00
C PRO A 81 -7.63 5.97 -9.14
N LEU A 82 -8.57 5.89 -10.07
CA LEU A 82 -9.39 4.70 -10.29
C LEU A 82 -8.58 3.61 -11.00
N ARG A 83 -7.99 3.95 -12.16
CA ARG A 83 -7.20 3.01 -12.96
C ARG A 83 -6.03 2.43 -12.17
N SER A 84 -5.28 3.29 -11.46
CA SER A 84 -4.15 2.83 -10.64
C SER A 84 -4.59 1.98 -9.45
N THR A 85 -5.80 2.20 -8.89
CA THR A 85 -6.33 1.36 -7.81
C THR A 85 -6.75 -0.01 -8.34
N GLN A 86 -7.39 -0.10 -9.50
CA GLN A 86 -7.73 -1.37 -10.14
C GLN A 86 -6.47 -2.20 -10.43
N ALA A 87 -5.44 -1.59 -11.00
CA ALA A 87 -4.16 -2.24 -11.24
C ALA A 87 -3.48 -2.71 -9.93
N ALA A 88 -3.55 -1.90 -8.87
CA ALA A 88 -2.97 -2.27 -7.57
C ALA A 88 -3.74 -3.41 -6.90
N ALA A 89 -5.06 -3.44 -7.03
CA ALA A 89 -5.88 -4.55 -6.52
C ALA A 89 -5.51 -5.86 -7.21
N GLU A 90 -5.37 -5.86 -8.54
CA GLU A 90 -4.92 -7.04 -9.29
C GLU A 90 -3.52 -7.48 -8.85
N TYR A 91 -2.57 -6.55 -8.76
CA TYR A 91 -1.20 -6.84 -8.32
C TYR A 91 -1.14 -7.41 -6.90
N LEU A 92 -1.83 -6.81 -5.94
CA LEU A 92 -1.89 -7.30 -4.56
C LEU A 92 -2.55 -8.68 -4.48
N GLY A 93 -3.58 -8.93 -5.28
CA GLY A 93 -4.22 -10.23 -5.40
C GLY A 93 -3.26 -11.30 -5.92
N ASP A 94 -2.47 -11.00 -6.96
CA ASP A 94 -1.45 -11.90 -7.50
C ASP A 94 -0.37 -12.21 -6.46
N LEU A 95 0.09 -11.20 -5.75
CA LEU A 95 1.08 -11.37 -4.69
C LEU A 95 0.54 -12.25 -3.56
N TYR A 96 -0.71 -12.05 -3.15
CA TYR A 96 -1.33 -12.90 -2.13
C TYR A 96 -1.49 -14.34 -2.60
N ARG A 97 -1.97 -14.57 -3.82
CA ARG A 97 -2.06 -15.93 -4.41
C ARG A 97 -0.70 -16.63 -4.44
N ARG A 98 0.37 -15.87 -4.68
CA ARG A 98 1.72 -16.40 -4.76
C ARG A 98 2.35 -16.72 -3.41
N PHE A 99 2.17 -15.85 -2.42
CA PHE A 99 2.89 -15.93 -1.15
C PHE A 99 2.05 -16.45 0.02
N GLY A 100 0.72 -16.48 -0.09
CA GLY A 100 -0.20 -17.04 0.89
C GLY A 100 -0.37 -16.21 2.17
N SER A 101 0.26 -15.03 2.27
CA SER A 101 0.17 -14.13 3.44
C SER A 101 0.19 -12.67 2.98
N TRP A 102 -0.58 -11.83 3.67
CA TRP A 102 -0.62 -10.39 3.35
C TRP A 102 0.68 -9.70 3.72
N GLU A 103 1.36 -10.12 4.77
CA GLU A 103 2.67 -9.58 5.16
C GLU A 103 3.71 -9.82 4.05
N LEU A 104 3.77 -11.04 3.51
CA LEU A 104 4.66 -11.36 2.41
C LEU A 104 4.22 -10.68 1.10
N ALA A 105 2.93 -10.58 0.84
CA ALA A 105 2.41 -9.85 -0.32
C ALA A 105 2.81 -8.37 -0.27
N MET A 106 2.64 -7.70 0.87
CA MET A 106 3.07 -6.32 1.08
C MET A 106 4.60 -6.16 1.00
N ALA A 107 5.36 -7.12 1.55
CA ALA A 107 6.82 -7.12 1.41
C ALA A 107 7.24 -7.26 -0.06
N ALA A 108 6.60 -8.16 -0.82
CA ALA A 108 6.85 -8.32 -2.26
C ALA A 108 6.46 -7.08 -3.06
N TYR A 109 5.38 -6.39 -2.68
CA TYR A 109 4.97 -5.12 -3.29
C TYR A 109 6.07 -4.07 -3.12
N ASN A 110 6.65 -3.94 -1.93
CA ASN A 110 7.66 -2.95 -1.60
C ASN A 110 9.04 -3.25 -2.21
N MET A 111 9.56 -4.49 -2.08
CA MET A 111 10.92 -4.85 -2.49
C MET A 111 11.02 -5.59 -3.83
N GLY A 112 9.89 -5.93 -4.42
CA GLY A 112 9.81 -6.76 -5.61
C GLY A 112 9.82 -8.27 -5.30
N GLN A 113 9.04 -9.02 -6.10
CA GLN A 113 8.85 -10.48 -5.92
C GLN A 113 10.16 -11.26 -5.95
N ALA A 114 11.05 -10.94 -6.89
CA ALA A 114 12.30 -11.66 -7.07
C ALA A 114 13.21 -11.53 -5.82
N GLY A 115 13.23 -10.36 -5.21
CA GLY A 115 13.96 -10.11 -3.96
C GLY A 115 13.43 -10.97 -2.83
N LEU A 116 12.13 -10.96 -2.62
CA LEU A 116 11.49 -11.75 -1.57
C LEU A 116 11.69 -13.27 -1.77
N ILE A 117 11.56 -13.76 -3.01
CA ILE A 117 11.80 -15.18 -3.31
C ILE A 117 13.23 -15.59 -2.95
N ARG A 118 14.23 -14.75 -3.26
CA ARG A 118 15.63 -15.03 -2.85
C ARG A 118 15.76 -15.12 -1.34
N SER A 119 15.14 -14.24 -0.59
CA SER A 119 15.15 -14.28 0.88
C SER A 119 14.48 -15.52 1.44
N ILE A 120 13.29 -15.88 0.93
CA ILE A 120 12.57 -17.10 1.33
C ILE A 120 13.44 -18.35 1.09
N ARG A 121 14.07 -18.46 -0.08
CA ARG A 121 14.94 -19.61 -0.41
C ARG A 121 16.21 -19.62 0.45
N LYS A 122 16.87 -18.49 0.63
CA LYS A 122 18.11 -18.37 1.41
C LYS A 122 17.92 -18.83 2.86
N TYR A 123 16.80 -18.46 3.47
CA TYR A 123 16.55 -18.74 4.89
C TYR A 123 15.56 -19.89 5.11
N ASN A 124 15.11 -20.54 4.05
CA ASN A 124 14.09 -21.58 4.08
C ASN A 124 12.90 -21.20 5.00
N SER A 125 12.36 -20.02 4.79
CA SER A 125 11.27 -19.48 5.61
C SER A 125 10.33 -18.62 4.78
N ASN A 126 9.02 -18.87 4.92
CA ASN A 126 7.92 -18.07 4.38
C ASN A 126 7.20 -17.28 5.49
N ASP A 127 7.87 -16.99 6.58
CA ASP A 127 7.38 -16.16 7.69
C ASP A 127 8.03 -14.78 7.61
N PHE A 128 7.21 -13.75 7.32
CA PHE A 128 7.67 -12.37 7.23
C PHE A 128 8.38 -11.92 8.53
N TRP A 129 7.81 -12.22 9.70
CA TRP A 129 8.35 -11.78 10.97
C TRP A 129 9.68 -12.42 11.31
N ARG A 130 9.87 -13.68 10.88
CA ARG A 130 11.16 -14.36 10.98
C ARG A 130 12.18 -13.71 10.04
N LEU A 131 11.83 -13.54 8.76
CA LEU A 131 12.70 -12.92 7.76
C LEU A 131 13.12 -11.50 8.15
N SER A 132 12.22 -10.71 8.73
CA SER A 132 12.50 -9.33 9.13
C SER A 132 13.51 -9.19 10.28
N ARG A 133 13.74 -10.25 11.06
CA ARG A 133 14.67 -10.29 12.19
C ARG A 133 16.02 -10.88 11.85
N LEU A 134 16.14 -11.54 10.70
CA LEU A 134 17.38 -12.17 10.26
C LEU A 134 18.29 -11.12 9.63
N GLU A 135 19.60 -11.22 9.90
CA GLU A 135 20.60 -10.41 9.23
C GLU A 135 20.52 -10.62 7.71
N ALA A 136 20.33 -9.53 6.96
CA ALA A 136 20.10 -9.56 5.51
C ALA A 136 18.91 -10.47 5.06
N GLY A 137 17.95 -10.72 5.95
CA GLY A 137 16.73 -11.46 5.61
C GLY A 137 15.83 -10.63 4.68
N LEU A 138 15.57 -9.38 5.06
CA LEU A 138 14.87 -8.39 4.24
C LEU A 138 15.65 -7.07 4.25
N PRO A 139 15.55 -6.24 3.20
CA PRO A 139 15.99 -4.86 3.26
C PRO A 139 15.36 -4.13 4.45
N TRP A 140 16.10 -3.26 5.11
CA TRP A 140 15.61 -2.49 6.26
C TRP A 140 14.30 -1.75 5.98
N GLU A 141 14.20 -1.14 4.80
CA GLU A 141 12.98 -0.46 4.34
C GLU A 141 11.79 -1.42 4.33
N THR A 142 11.95 -2.62 3.75
CA THR A 142 10.89 -3.63 3.66
C THR A 142 10.52 -4.21 5.03
N ALA A 143 11.51 -4.46 5.89
CA ALA A 143 11.29 -4.93 7.26
C ALA A 143 10.45 -3.95 8.09
N LEU A 144 10.56 -2.64 7.82
CA LEU A 144 9.76 -1.59 8.45
C LEU A 144 8.45 -1.30 7.73
N TYR A 145 8.33 -1.64 6.45
CA TYR A 145 7.17 -1.30 5.63
C TYR A 145 5.88 -1.93 6.16
N VAL A 146 5.87 -3.24 6.38
CA VAL A 146 4.69 -3.96 6.86
C VAL A 146 4.26 -3.48 8.25
N PRO A 147 5.15 -3.37 9.26
CA PRO A 147 4.78 -2.75 10.54
C PRO A 147 4.22 -1.33 10.41
N LYS A 148 4.77 -0.53 9.50
CA LYS A 148 4.27 0.83 9.23
C LYS A 148 2.86 0.82 8.66
N VAL A 149 2.53 -0.09 7.75
CA VAL A 149 1.19 -0.26 7.20
C VAL A 149 0.21 -0.64 8.31
N LEU A 150 0.57 -1.62 9.15
CA LEU A 150 -0.27 -2.08 10.26
C LEU A 150 -0.49 -0.97 11.31
N ALA A 151 0.57 -0.27 11.69
CA ALA A 151 0.47 0.87 12.61
C ALA A 151 -0.42 1.98 12.04
N THR A 152 -0.31 2.27 10.74
CA THR A 152 -1.16 3.24 10.06
C THR A 152 -2.62 2.82 10.10
N ALA A 153 -2.93 1.55 9.85
CA ALA A 153 -4.27 1.00 9.93
C ALA A 153 -4.87 1.19 11.33
N ILE A 154 -4.12 0.85 12.38
CA ILE A 154 -4.56 0.98 13.77
C ILE A 154 -4.87 2.45 14.13
N VAL A 155 -3.93 3.35 13.82
CA VAL A 155 -4.06 4.78 14.13
C VAL A 155 -5.26 5.39 13.41
N MET A 156 -5.43 5.09 12.13
CA MET A 156 -6.48 5.67 11.31
C MET A 156 -7.86 5.11 11.64
N LYS A 157 -7.98 3.83 11.96
CA LYS A 157 -9.25 3.22 12.44
C LYS A 157 -9.67 3.78 13.79
N ASN A 158 -8.76 3.90 14.74
CA ASN A 158 -9.06 4.47 16.07
C ASN A 158 -9.48 5.94 15.97
N ARG A 159 -8.93 6.69 15.04
CA ARG A 159 -9.33 8.07 14.80
C ARG A 159 -10.75 8.17 14.26
N ARG A 160 -11.12 7.36 13.24
CA ARG A 160 -12.49 7.30 12.72
C ARG A 160 -13.51 6.94 13.80
N ALA A 161 -13.19 5.97 14.67
CA ALA A 161 -14.05 5.59 15.78
C ALA A 161 -14.29 6.78 16.75
N LYS A 162 -13.25 7.57 17.07
CA LYS A 162 -13.39 8.77 17.92
C LYS A 162 -14.25 9.86 17.27
N ASP A 163 -14.05 10.11 15.97
CA ASP A 163 -14.83 11.10 15.24
C ASP A 163 -16.31 10.73 15.16
N THR A 164 -16.62 9.42 15.10
CA THR A 164 -18.02 8.90 15.13
C THR A 164 -18.67 9.06 16.51
N ILE A 165 -17.90 8.88 17.60
CA ILE A 165 -18.38 9.03 18.99
C ILE A 165 -18.53 10.50 19.38
N SER A 166 -17.74 11.39 18.77
CA SER A 166 -17.72 12.85 19.00
C SER A 166 -18.63 13.60 18.05
N GLY A 167 -19.54 12.93 17.35
CA GLY A 167 -20.55 13.56 16.49
C GLY A 167 -21.38 14.58 17.27
N PRO A 168 -21.96 15.62 16.62
CA PRO A 168 -22.58 16.73 17.30
C PRO A 168 -23.68 16.20 18.24
N VAL A 169 -23.54 16.54 19.52
CA VAL A 169 -24.64 16.48 20.47
C VAL A 169 -25.65 17.51 19.95
N LEU A 170 -26.71 17.03 19.33
CA LEU A 170 -27.84 17.87 18.91
C LEU A 170 -28.42 18.47 20.20
N ASN A 171 -28.17 19.76 20.39
CA ASN A 171 -28.90 20.58 21.33
C ASN A 171 -30.28 20.93 20.75
#